data_9f70ddffbb8f07c12cf5767350f2ab77
#
_entry.id   9f70ddffbb8f07c12cf5767350f2ab77
#
_cell.length_a   1.000
_cell.length_b   1.000
_cell.length_c   1.000
_cell.angle_alpha   90.00
_cell.angle_beta   90.00
_cell.angle_gamma   90.00
#
_symmetry.space_group_name_H-M   'P 1'
#
loop_
_entity.id
_entity.type
_entity.pdbx_description
1 polymer ?
#
loop_
_entity_poly.entity_id
_entity_poly.type
_entity_poly.pdbx_seq_one_letter_code
_entity_poly.pdbx_strand_id
1 'polypeptide(L)'
;MRQEIKEQLKGTSLARGMTDDDVEALLASSQVRLVQYKKGEIIFHEGDVPERLFLLVSGAVRILKDTYSGRQIFLGEIRKPGVMFGEVYLFIERHAYDMFTQALAATELLEISSRMLTQGAAEDDFGEADDLEKAQRVRLQGLLQRNLLRDFARKAYQMNNMLKVLASGSLRGKIARYLMLQPQQAEGKICLPESRESTAIYLAVSRPALSRELSAMQKEGILAVESRTIHILDREKLEEYL
;
A
#
# COMPACT_ATOMS: atom_id res chain seq x y z
N MET A 1 7.87 -12.38 20.54
CA MET A 1 8.41 -11.26 19.71
C MET A 1 8.94 -11.74 18.35
N ARG A 2 10.08 -12.48 18.26
CA ARG A 2 10.63 -12.91 16.93
C ARG A 2 9.66 -13.83 16.16
N GLN A 3 8.95 -14.74 16.84
CA GLN A 3 7.95 -15.62 16.23
C GLN A 3 6.73 -14.85 15.73
N GLU A 4 6.25 -13.86 16.46
CA GLU A 4 5.13 -13.00 16.05
C GLU A 4 5.47 -12.20 14.78
N ILE A 5 6.69 -11.64 14.72
CA ILE A 5 7.17 -10.91 13.54
C ILE A 5 7.27 -11.85 12.33
N LYS A 6 7.75 -13.09 12.54
CA LYS A 6 7.80 -14.11 11.50
C LYS A 6 6.40 -14.40 10.94
N GLU A 7 5.40 -14.61 11.80
CA GLU A 7 4.01 -14.86 11.37
C GLU A 7 3.39 -13.64 10.69
N GLN A 8 3.63 -12.44 11.22
CA GLN A 8 3.17 -11.21 10.56
C GLN A 8 3.81 -11.02 9.19
N LEU A 9 5.11 -11.24 9.06
CA LEU A 9 5.85 -11.10 7.80
C LEU A 9 5.33 -12.09 6.76
N LYS A 10 5.05 -13.34 7.14
CA LYS A 10 4.46 -14.36 6.25
C LYS A 10 3.10 -13.93 5.70
N GLY A 11 2.31 -13.19 6.47
CA GLY A 11 1.02 -12.63 6.04
C GLY A 11 1.14 -11.48 5.04
N THR A 12 2.35 -10.99 4.75
CA THR A 12 2.57 -9.84 3.87
C THR A 12 2.76 -10.25 2.42
N SER A 13 2.54 -9.29 1.51
CA SER A 13 2.87 -9.48 0.08
C SER A 13 4.37 -9.66 -0.15
N LEU A 14 5.21 -9.07 0.71
CA LEU A 14 6.67 -9.16 0.61
C LEU A 14 7.19 -10.59 0.79
N ALA A 15 6.59 -11.37 1.70
CA ALA A 15 7.00 -12.74 1.98
C ALA A 15 6.28 -13.80 1.13
N ARG A 16 5.52 -13.40 0.12
CA ARG A 16 4.78 -14.37 -0.72
C ARG A 16 5.71 -15.39 -1.39
N GLY A 17 5.46 -16.67 -1.12
CA GLY A 17 6.23 -17.78 -1.67
C GLY A 17 7.56 -18.04 -0.95
N MET A 18 7.81 -17.37 0.17
CA MET A 18 8.90 -17.67 1.06
C MET A 18 8.56 -18.89 1.94
N THR A 19 9.53 -19.74 2.17
CA THR A 19 9.49 -20.81 3.19
C THR A 19 9.78 -20.23 4.57
N ASP A 20 9.63 -21.02 5.60
CA ASP A 20 10.02 -20.65 6.97
C ASP A 20 11.49 -20.31 7.08
N ASP A 21 12.33 -21.08 6.39
CA ASP A 21 13.79 -20.87 6.33
C ASP A 21 14.14 -19.58 5.59
N ASP A 22 13.42 -19.26 4.48
CA ASP A 22 13.60 -18.00 3.76
C ASP A 22 13.28 -16.79 4.67
N VAL A 23 12.20 -16.86 5.45
CA VAL A 23 11.81 -15.80 6.39
C VAL A 23 12.82 -15.67 7.53
N GLU A 24 13.32 -16.78 8.05
CA GLU A 24 14.36 -16.78 9.08
C GLU A 24 15.67 -16.19 8.56
N ALA A 25 16.08 -16.58 7.36
CA ALA A 25 17.27 -16.04 6.69
C ALA A 25 17.12 -14.52 6.45
N LEU A 26 15.93 -14.06 6.03
CA LEU A 26 15.63 -12.63 5.88
C LEU A 26 15.80 -11.88 7.20
N LEU A 27 15.19 -12.38 8.28
CA LEU A 27 15.23 -11.75 9.60
C LEU A 27 16.62 -11.86 10.29
N ALA A 28 17.45 -12.79 9.87
CA ALA A 28 18.83 -12.95 10.35
C ALA A 28 19.83 -12.11 9.58
N SER A 29 19.46 -11.60 8.40
CA SER A 29 20.34 -10.81 7.55
C SER A 29 20.75 -9.50 8.25
N SER A 30 22.04 -9.14 8.14
CA SER A 30 22.57 -7.85 8.58
C SER A 30 21.97 -6.64 7.82
N GLN A 31 21.36 -6.93 6.68
CA GLN A 31 20.66 -5.93 5.83
C GLN A 31 19.23 -5.64 6.29
N VAL A 32 18.74 -6.34 7.31
CA VAL A 32 17.39 -6.22 7.86
C VAL A 32 17.46 -5.85 9.34
N ARG A 33 16.72 -4.83 9.75
CA ARG A 33 16.67 -4.39 11.14
C ARG A 33 15.23 -4.22 11.59
N LEU A 34 14.95 -4.62 12.82
CA LEU A 34 13.72 -4.27 13.52
C LEU A 34 13.99 -3.04 14.38
N VAL A 35 13.27 -1.95 14.13
CA VAL A 35 13.48 -0.66 14.77
C VAL A 35 12.19 -0.18 15.41
N GLN A 36 12.30 0.32 16.64
CA GLN A 36 11.17 0.90 17.38
C GLN A 36 11.28 2.42 17.41
N TYR A 37 10.15 3.06 17.12
CA TYR A 37 9.99 4.51 17.13
C TYR A 37 8.97 4.92 18.18
N LYS A 38 9.28 5.94 18.96
CA LYS A 38 8.32 6.55 19.89
C LYS A 38 7.34 7.42 19.13
N LYS A 39 6.19 7.68 19.73
CA LYS A 39 5.24 8.65 19.20
C LYS A 39 5.92 10.00 18.96
N GLY A 40 5.78 10.52 17.75
CA GLY A 40 6.34 11.79 17.32
C GLY A 40 7.74 11.69 16.70
N GLU A 41 8.44 10.57 16.81
CA GLU A 41 9.76 10.39 16.17
C GLU A 41 9.63 10.37 14.64
N ILE A 42 10.61 11.00 14.00
CA ILE A 42 10.74 11.01 12.54
C ILE A 42 11.47 9.74 12.11
N ILE A 43 10.94 9.07 11.10
CA ILE A 43 11.51 7.84 10.54
C ILE A 43 12.52 8.20 9.45
N PHE A 44 12.17 9.14 8.57
CA PHE A 44 13.07 9.81 7.64
C PHE A 44 12.59 11.24 7.38
N HIS A 45 13.53 12.13 7.06
CA HIS A 45 13.29 13.53 6.76
C HIS A 45 13.19 13.78 5.24
N GLU A 46 12.57 14.89 4.87
CA GLU A 46 12.73 15.46 3.54
C GLU A 46 14.21 15.81 3.33
N GLY A 47 14.76 15.40 2.18
CA GLY A 47 16.18 15.57 1.87
C GLY A 47 17.07 14.38 2.22
N ASP A 48 16.62 13.44 3.06
CA ASP A 48 17.39 12.23 3.36
C ASP A 48 17.53 11.34 2.12
N VAL A 49 18.68 10.66 2.01
CA VAL A 49 18.94 9.70 0.94
C VAL A 49 18.14 8.43 1.18
N PRO A 50 17.37 7.94 0.19
CA PRO A 50 16.59 6.72 0.32
C PRO A 50 17.50 5.48 0.32
N GLU A 51 17.69 4.88 1.48
CA GLU A 51 18.54 3.69 1.62
C GLU A 51 17.79 2.45 2.08
N ARG A 52 16.49 2.60 2.42
CA ARG A 52 15.71 1.53 3.05
C ARG A 52 14.27 1.48 2.56
N LEU A 53 13.78 0.26 2.49
CA LEU A 53 12.35 -0.08 2.48
C LEU A 53 11.89 -0.23 3.93
N PHE A 54 10.73 0.30 4.26
CA PHE A 54 10.09 0.16 5.56
C PHE A 54 8.83 -0.70 5.45
N LEU A 55 8.65 -1.64 6.37
CA LEU A 55 7.44 -2.44 6.50
C LEU A 55 6.87 -2.23 7.90
N LEU A 56 5.62 -1.80 8.00
CA LEU A 56 4.95 -1.61 9.28
C LEU A 56 4.68 -2.95 9.95
N VAL A 57 5.26 -3.17 11.12
CA VAL A 57 5.02 -4.34 11.99
C VAL A 57 3.89 -4.02 12.97
N SER A 58 3.98 -2.89 13.67
CA SER A 58 2.94 -2.43 14.59
C SER A 58 2.93 -0.91 14.72
N GLY A 59 1.84 -0.35 15.23
CA GLY A 59 1.69 1.10 15.42
C GLY A 59 1.08 1.80 14.22
N ALA A 60 1.51 3.04 13.94
CA ALA A 60 1.01 3.85 12.84
C ALA A 60 2.01 4.92 12.42
N VAL A 61 2.06 5.21 11.13
CA VAL A 61 2.93 6.20 10.51
C VAL A 61 2.09 7.19 9.72
N ARG A 62 2.40 8.47 9.78
CA ARG A 62 1.87 9.50 8.89
C ARG A 62 2.95 10.02 7.96
N ILE A 63 2.51 10.39 6.76
CA ILE A 63 3.34 10.94 5.70
C ILE A 63 2.97 12.41 5.55
N LEU A 64 3.96 13.29 5.64
CA LEU A 64 3.80 14.74 5.66
C LEU A 64 4.79 15.37 4.69
N LYS A 65 4.43 16.57 4.22
CA LYS A 65 5.30 17.42 3.43
C LYS A 65 5.24 18.84 3.96
N ASP A 66 6.39 19.46 4.18
CA ASP A 66 6.46 20.87 4.52
C ASP A 66 6.34 21.73 3.26
N THR A 67 5.56 22.81 3.34
CA THR A 67 5.49 23.81 2.29
C THR A 67 6.48 24.94 2.57
N TYR A 68 6.85 25.67 1.54
CA TYR A 68 7.69 26.88 1.68
C TYR A 68 7.10 27.93 2.65
N SER A 69 5.79 27.91 2.88
CA SER A 69 5.10 28.80 3.84
C SER A 69 5.11 28.26 5.27
N GLY A 70 5.79 27.15 5.56
CA GLY A 70 5.87 26.51 6.88
C GLY A 70 4.60 25.74 7.28
N ARG A 71 3.68 25.49 6.35
CA ARG A 71 2.50 24.64 6.57
C ARG A 71 2.83 23.20 6.26
N GLN A 72 2.25 22.28 7.01
CA GLN A 72 2.37 20.85 6.74
C GLN A 72 1.18 20.39 5.88
N ILE A 73 1.49 19.67 4.81
CA ILE A 73 0.51 18.95 4.00
C ILE A 73 0.48 17.50 4.46
N PHE A 74 -0.71 17.02 4.81
CA PHE A 74 -0.94 15.62 5.09
C PHE A 74 -1.09 14.85 3.77
N LEU A 75 -0.21 13.89 3.53
CA LEU A 75 -0.19 13.07 2.31
C LEU A 75 -0.83 11.70 2.52
N GLY A 76 -0.78 11.17 3.74
CA GLY A 76 -1.37 9.86 4.03
C GLY A 76 -0.99 9.31 5.39
N GLU A 77 -1.58 8.18 5.70
CA GLU A 77 -1.37 7.46 6.96
C GLU A 77 -1.35 5.95 6.70
N ILE A 78 -0.45 5.26 7.40
CA ILE A 78 -0.28 3.81 7.34
C ILE A 78 -0.57 3.26 8.73
N ARG A 79 -1.65 2.47 8.86
CA ARG A 79 -2.06 1.83 10.11
C ARG A 79 -2.12 0.31 10.03
N LYS A 80 -2.15 -0.21 8.81
CA LYS A 80 -2.29 -1.65 8.61
C LYS A 80 -0.92 -2.31 8.64
N PRO A 81 -0.65 -3.25 9.57
CA PRO A 81 0.57 -4.06 9.54
C PRO A 81 0.78 -4.74 8.19
N GLY A 82 2.02 -4.89 7.80
CA GLY A 82 2.40 -5.47 6.51
C GLY A 82 2.39 -4.52 5.32
N VAL A 83 2.00 -3.25 5.50
CA VAL A 83 2.11 -2.22 4.46
C VAL A 83 3.54 -1.71 4.38
N MET A 84 4.06 -1.65 3.14
CA MET A 84 5.38 -1.13 2.83
C MET A 84 5.32 0.35 2.41
N PHE A 85 6.37 1.10 2.75
CA PHE A 85 6.56 2.49 2.32
C PHE A 85 8.05 2.82 2.15
N GLY A 86 8.35 3.92 1.48
CA GLY A 86 9.71 4.34 1.17
C GLY A 86 10.33 3.62 -0.04
N GLU A 87 9.72 2.52 -0.49
CA GLU A 87 10.26 1.65 -1.57
C GLU A 87 10.33 2.35 -2.94
N VAL A 88 9.40 3.26 -3.21
CA VAL A 88 9.34 3.94 -4.52
C VAL A 88 10.63 4.69 -4.81
N TYR A 89 11.18 5.36 -3.80
CA TYR A 89 12.39 6.17 -3.92
C TYR A 89 13.66 5.35 -4.17
N LEU A 90 13.65 4.05 -3.87
CA LEU A 90 14.79 3.16 -4.12
C LEU A 90 14.96 2.81 -5.61
N PHE A 91 13.89 2.97 -6.41
CA PHE A 91 13.83 2.51 -7.80
C PHE A 91 13.63 3.66 -8.81
N ILE A 92 13.37 4.87 -8.33
CA ILE A 92 13.37 6.07 -9.17
C ILE A 92 14.70 6.81 -8.95
N GLU A 93 15.22 7.44 -9.99
CA GLU A 93 16.47 8.19 -9.93
C GLU A 93 16.38 9.49 -9.12
N ARG A 94 15.70 9.42 -7.97
CA ARG A 94 15.63 10.51 -7.00
C ARG A 94 16.60 10.27 -5.88
N HIS A 95 17.47 11.24 -5.65
CA HIS A 95 18.52 11.13 -4.64
C HIS A 95 18.06 11.47 -3.23
N ALA A 96 16.83 11.96 -3.04
CA ALA A 96 16.31 12.37 -1.74
C ALA A 96 14.78 12.20 -1.64
N TYR A 97 14.29 11.98 -0.42
CA TYR A 97 12.86 12.06 -0.13
C TYR A 97 12.37 13.50 -0.31
N ASP A 98 11.18 13.67 -0.89
CA ASP A 98 10.48 14.96 -1.01
C ASP A 98 9.33 15.12 0.00
N MET A 99 9.35 14.29 1.04
CA MET A 99 8.42 14.26 2.15
C MET A 99 9.12 13.71 3.38
N PHE A 100 8.49 13.79 4.54
CA PHE A 100 8.97 13.13 5.74
C PHE A 100 7.90 12.22 6.35
N THR A 101 8.31 11.29 7.20
CA THR A 101 7.41 10.36 7.87
C THR A 101 7.62 10.38 9.37
N GLN A 102 6.51 10.30 10.11
CA GLN A 102 6.50 10.40 11.56
C GLN A 102 5.64 9.31 12.19
N ALA A 103 6.12 8.70 13.27
CA ALA A 103 5.38 7.75 14.06
C ALA A 103 4.22 8.43 14.82
N LEU A 104 2.99 7.93 14.67
CA LEU A 104 1.78 8.45 15.33
C LEU A 104 1.56 7.85 16.72
N ALA A 105 2.16 6.71 16.99
CA ALA A 105 2.13 5.97 18.25
C ALA A 105 3.49 5.30 18.45
N ALA A 106 3.66 4.50 19.50
CA ALA A 106 4.76 3.54 19.54
C ALA A 106 4.65 2.63 18.31
N THR A 107 5.66 2.65 17.46
CA THR A 107 5.64 2.05 16.13
C THR A 107 6.87 1.18 15.96
N GLU A 108 6.67 -0.01 15.42
CA GLU A 108 7.74 -0.95 15.10
C GLU A 108 7.79 -1.17 13.59
N LEU A 109 8.98 -1.01 13.02
CA LEU A 109 9.23 -1.15 11.58
C LEU A 109 10.30 -2.20 11.33
N LEU A 110 10.10 -3.01 10.30
CA LEU A 110 11.15 -3.78 9.68
C LEU A 110 11.76 -2.92 8.58
N GLU A 111 13.05 -2.61 8.72
CA GLU A 111 13.82 -1.86 7.75
C GLU A 111 14.67 -2.80 6.92
N ILE A 112 14.54 -2.74 5.61
CA ILE A 112 15.28 -3.57 4.66
C ILE A 112 16.17 -2.66 3.82
N SER A 113 17.48 -2.92 3.79
CA SER A 113 18.44 -2.13 3.01
C SER A 113 18.15 -2.20 1.52
N SER A 114 18.32 -1.06 0.83
CA SER A 114 18.24 -0.97 -0.63
C SER A 114 19.21 -1.94 -1.32
N ARG A 115 20.39 -2.18 -0.73
CA ARG A 115 21.37 -3.13 -1.27
C ARG A 115 20.81 -4.52 -1.49
N MET A 116 19.97 -4.99 -0.55
CA MET A 116 19.31 -6.29 -0.67
C MET A 116 18.27 -6.33 -1.81
N LEU A 117 17.78 -5.18 -2.25
CA LEU A 117 16.69 -5.06 -3.20
C LEU A 117 17.15 -4.67 -4.61
N THR A 118 18.17 -3.82 -4.71
CA THR A 118 18.57 -3.18 -5.98
C THR A 118 19.89 -3.70 -6.54
N GLN A 119 20.83 -4.10 -5.69
CA GLN A 119 22.11 -4.66 -6.16
C GLN A 119 21.91 -6.13 -6.51
N GLY A 120 22.41 -6.56 -7.65
CA GLY A 120 22.59 -7.99 -7.95
C GLY A 120 23.50 -8.61 -6.88
N ALA A 121 23.34 -9.91 -6.67
CA ALA A 121 24.26 -10.66 -5.80
C ALA A 121 25.68 -10.60 -6.44
N ALA A 122 26.41 -9.54 -6.14
CA ALA A 122 27.81 -9.41 -6.57
C ALA A 122 28.64 -10.46 -5.83
N GLU A 123 29.59 -11.08 -6.51
CA GLU A 123 30.46 -12.11 -5.92
C GLU A 123 31.20 -11.60 -4.67
N ASP A 124 31.48 -10.30 -4.60
CA ASP A 124 32.17 -9.65 -3.47
C ASP A 124 31.31 -9.57 -2.18
N ASP A 125 29.98 -9.70 -2.28
CA ASP A 125 29.05 -9.64 -1.11
C ASP A 125 29.01 -10.99 -0.35
N PHE A 126 29.60 -12.06 -0.87
CA PHE A 126 29.45 -13.40 -0.32
C PHE A 126 30.59 -13.83 0.63
N GLY A 127 31.73 -13.14 0.62
CA GLY A 127 32.87 -13.51 1.46
C GLY A 127 33.21 -15.00 1.39
N GLU A 128 33.44 -15.62 2.56
CA GLU A 128 33.71 -17.07 2.70
C GLU A 128 32.44 -17.95 2.83
N ALA A 129 31.25 -17.41 2.46
CA ALA A 129 30.00 -18.17 2.53
C ALA A 129 30.05 -19.40 1.60
N ASP A 130 29.46 -20.50 2.03
CA ASP A 130 29.38 -21.71 1.21
C ASP A 130 28.39 -21.53 0.03
N ASP A 131 28.43 -22.44 -0.93
CA ASP A 131 27.61 -22.35 -2.15
C ASP A 131 26.11 -22.47 -1.84
N LEU A 132 25.73 -23.14 -0.75
CA LEU A 132 24.34 -23.29 -0.33
C LEU A 132 23.80 -21.97 0.24
N GLU A 133 24.58 -21.29 1.07
CA GLU A 133 24.22 -19.98 1.61
C GLU A 133 24.13 -18.94 0.48
N LYS A 134 25.05 -18.97 -0.49
CA LYS A 134 24.99 -18.12 -1.69
C LYS A 134 23.70 -18.35 -2.48
N ALA A 135 23.37 -19.61 -2.76
CA ALA A 135 22.16 -19.98 -3.48
C ALA A 135 20.88 -19.53 -2.73
N GLN A 136 20.85 -19.66 -1.40
CA GLN A 136 19.73 -19.21 -0.58
C GLN A 136 19.55 -17.68 -0.64
N ARG A 137 20.65 -16.91 -0.56
CA ARG A 137 20.62 -15.45 -0.66
C ARG A 137 20.11 -14.98 -2.03
N VAL A 138 20.63 -15.57 -3.11
CA VAL A 138 20.18 -15.25 -4.49
C VAL A 138 18.68 -15.55 -4.65
N ARG A 139 18.24 -16.71 -4.14
CA ARG A 139 16.82 -17.09 -4.15
C ARG A 139 15.97 -16.07 -3.38
N LEU A 140 16.39 -15.70 -2.16
CA LEU A 140 15.68 -14.75 -1.31
C LEU A 140 15.57 -13.38 -1.96
N GLN A 141 16.66 -12.88 -2.53
CA GLN A 141 16.69 -11.63 -3.28
C GLN A 141 15.72 -11.66 -4.47
N GLY A 142 15.74 -12.74 -5.26
CA GLY A 142 14.82 -12.91 -6.38
C GLY A 142 13.34 -12.96 -5.95
N LEU A 143 13.04 -13.55 -4.78
CA LEU A 143 11.69 -13.54 -4.20
C LEU A 143 11.27 -12.13 -3.79
N LEU A 144 12.13 -11.39 -3.10
CA LEU A 144 11.88 -10.01 -2.68
C LEU A 144 11.62 -9.11 -3.89
N GLN A 145 12.50 -9.12 -4.89
CA GLN A 145 12.35 -8.32 -6.11
C GLN A 145 11.05 -8.65 -6.86
N ARG A 146 10.73 -9.93 -7.03
CA ARG A 146 9.50 -10.36 -7.68
C ARG A 146 8.25 -9.92 -6.91
N ASN A 147 8.28 -9.97 -5.58
CA ASN A 147 7.18 -9.57 -4.73
C ASN A 147 7.00 -8.04 -4.74
N LEU A 148 8.10 -7.28 -4.72
CA LEU A 148 8.06 -5.83 -4.93
C LEU A 148 7.50 -5.45 -6.30
N LEU A 149 7.94 -6.11 -7.37
CA LEU A 149 7.41 -5.86 -8.72
C LEU A 149 5.89 -6.09 -8.78
N ARG A 150 5.40 -7.15 -8.12
CA ARG A 150 3.95 -7.41 -8.02
C ARG A 150 3.21 -6.33 -7.25
N ASP A 151 3.82 -5.82 -6.18
CA ASP A 151 3.23 -4.72 -5.40
C ASP A 151 3.21 -3.43 -6.18
N PHE A 152 4.27 -3.08 -6.90
CA PHE A 152 4.29 -1.92 -7.80
C PHE A 152 3.25 -2.06 -8.91
N ALA A 153 3.15 -3.21 -9.55
CA ALA A 153 2.15 -3.48 -10.58
C ALA A 153 0.72 -3.31 -10.03
N ARG A 154 0.45 -3.82 -8.81
CA ARG A 154 -0.84 -3.66 -8.13
C ARG A 154 -1.12 -2.20 -7.80
N LYS A 155 -0.16 -1.46 -7.25
CA LYS A 155 -0.30 -0.02 -6.95
C LYS A 155 -0.55 0.78 -8.23
N ALA A 156 0.21 0.52 -9.30
CA ALA A 156 0.02 1.17 -10.59
C ALA A 156 -1.38 0.89 -11.18
N TYR A 157 -1.84 -0.36 -11.11
CA TYR A 157 -3.20 -0.73 -11.54
C TYR A 157 -4.28 -0.01 -10.73
N GLN A 158 -4.14 0.06 -9.42
CA GLN A 158 -5.07 0.78 -8.54
C GLN A 158 -5.08 2.29 -8.85
N MET A 159 -3.92 2.90 -9.04
CA MET A 159 -3.81 4.31 -9.44
C MET A 159 -4.45 4.58 -10.79
N ASN A 160 -4.22 3.71 -11.78
CA ASN A 160 -4.85 3.84 -13.10
C ASN A 160 -6.38 3.73 -13.02
N ASN A 161 -6.90 2.81 -12.20
CA ASN A 161 -8.34 2.71 -11.95
C ASN A 161 -8.91 3.94 -11.25
N MET A 162 -8.20 4.47 -10.25
CA MET A 162 -8.58 5.72 -9.59
C MET A 162 -8.62 6.90 -10.57
N LEU A 163 -7.61 7.03 -11.43
CA LEU A 163 -7.60 8.07 -12.47
C LEU A 163 -8.80 7.94 -13.42
N LYS A 164 -9.14 6.73 -13.86
CA LYS A 164 -10.32 6.47 -14.70
C LYS A 164 -11.62 6.91 -14.01
N VAL A 165 -11.75 6.62 -12.71
CA VAL A 165 -12.91 7.05 -11.91
C VAL A 165 -12.96 8.57 -11.80
N LEU A 166 -11.84 9.22 -11.45
CA LEU A 166 -11.78 10.66 -11.26
C LEU A 166 -11.97 11.45 -12.57
N ALA A 167 -11.57 10.88 -13.70
CA ALA A 167 -11.76 11.45 -15.02
C ALA A 167 -13.23 11.44 -15.50
N SER A 168 -14.14 10.73 -14.82
CA SER A 168 -15.56 10.77 -15.15
C SER A 168 -16.15 12.18 -14.90
N GLY A 169 -16.86 12.71 -15.88
CA GLY A 169 -17.34 14.10 -15.87
C GLY A 169 -18.44 14.42 -14.85
N SER A 170 -19.09 13.39 -14.27
CA SER A 170 -20.15 13.55 -13.28
C SER A 170 -19.93 12.69 -12.05
N LEU A 171 -20.55 13.07 -10.92
CA LEU A 171 -20.51 12.25 -9.71
C LEU A 171 -21.14 10.87 -9.95
N ARG A 172 -22.23 10.82 -10.71
CA ARG A 172 -22.92 9.58 -11.09
C ARG A 172 -22.00 8.67 -11.91
N GLY A 173 -21.29 9.22 -12.88
CA GLY A 173 -20.28 8.48 -13.65
C GLY A 173 -19.12 7.98 -12.80
N LYS A 174 -18.65 8.77 -11.85
CA LYS A 174 -17.63 8.32 -10.87
C LYS A 174 -18.13 7.14 -10.04
N ILE A 175 -19.37 7.20 -9.53
CA ILE A 175 -19.98 6.12 -8.76
C ILE A 175 -20.14 4.87 -9.62
N ALA A 176 -20.69 5.00 -10.84
CA ALA A 176 -20.88 3.89 -11.75
C ALA A 176 -19.56 3.18 -12.03
N ARG A 177 -18.54 3.92 -12.43
CA ARG A 177 -17.20 3.38 -12.72
C ARG A 177 -16.55 2.75 -11.50
N TYR A 178 -16.67 3.38 -10.34
CA TYR A 178 -16.15 2.82 -9.09
C TYR A 178 -16.81 1.48 -8.74
N LEU A 179 -18.12 1.37 -8.86
CA LEU A 179 -18.85 0.13 -8.59
C LEU A 179 -18.49 -0.98 -9.58
N MET A 180 -18.33 -0.65 -10.86
CA MET A 180 -17.93 -1.61 -11.89
C MET A 180 -16.51 -2.17 -11.70
N LEU A 181 -15.66 -1.46 -10.99
CA LEU A 181 -14.30 -1.89 -10.64
C LEU A 181 -14.24 -2.78 -9.39
N GLN A 182 -15.32 -2.83 -8.59
CA GLN A 182 -15.35 -3.65 -7.38
C GLN A 182 -15.62 -5.11 -7.71
N PRO A 183 -15.06 -6.06 -6.91
CA PRO A 183 -15.41 -7.46 -7.01
C PRO A 183 -16.91 -7.65 -6.78
N GLN A 184 -17.59 -8.24 -7.76
CA GLN A 184 -18.99 -8.59 -7.62
C GLN A 184 -19.14 -9.98 -6.97
N GLN A 185 -19.97 -10.06 -5.95
CA GLN A 185 -20.43 -11.31 -5.38
C GLN A 185 -21.60 -11.86 -6.21
N ALA A 186 -22.12 -13.03 -5.83
CA ALA A 186 -23.33 -13.57 -6.45
C ALA A 186 -24.48 -12.53 -6.48
N GLU A 187 -25.27 -12.53 -7.53
CA GLU A 187 -26.43 -11.63 -7.71
C GLU A 187 -26.11 -10.13 -7.83
N GLY A 188 -24.91 -9.76 -8.31
CA GLY A 188 -24.53 -8.35 -8.50
C GLY A 188 -24.30 -7.56 -7.20
N LYS A 189 -24.14 -8.25 -6.08
CA LYS A 189 -23.81 -7.66 -4.80
C LYS A 189 -22.35 -7.18 -4.77
N ILE A 190 -22.15 -5.94 -4.35
CA ILE A 190 -20.85 -5.34 -4.11
C ILE A 190 -20.77 -4.97 -2.63
N CYS A 191 -19.86 -5.62 -1.90
CA CYS A 191 -19.53 -5.19 -0.55
C CYS A 191 -18.43 -4.13 -0.64
N LEU A 192 -18.74 -2.89 -0.27
CA LEU A 192 -17.73 -1.83 -0.27
C LEU A 192 -16.66 -2.15 0.79
N PRO A 193 -15.37 -2.22 0.40
CA PRO A 193 -14.30 -2.56 1.32
C PRO A 193 -14.09 -1.50 2.41
N GLU A 194 -14.56 -0.29 2.15
CA GLU A 194 -14.31 0.88 2.95
C GLU A 194 -15.60 1.55 3.46
N SER A 195 -15.44 2.48 4.41
CA SER A 195 -16.54 3.29 4.90
C SER A 195 -17.05 4.25 3.82
N ARG A 196 -18.27 4.80 4.01
CA ARG A 196 -18.79 5.87 3.13
C ARG A 196 -17.87 7.09 3.08
N GLU A 197 -17.18 7.37 4.17
CA GLU A 197 -16.19 8.45 4.24
C GLU A 197 -15.02 8.17 3.31
N SER A 198 -14.42 6.99 3.43
CA SER A 198 -13.29 6.59 2.58
C SER A 198 -13.69 6.51 1.09
N THR A 199 -14.91 6.04 0.80
CA THR A 199 -15.44 6.05 -0.58
C THR A 199 -15.60 7.47 -1.11
N ALA A 200 -16.08 8.42 -0.30
CA ALA A 200 -16.20 9.82 -0.70
C ALA A 200 -14.83 10.46 -0.97
N ILE A 201 -13.84 10.17 -0.13
CA ILE A 201 -12.45 10.60 -0.33
C ILE A 201 -11.90 10.01 -1.64
N TYR A 202 -12.10 8.71 -1.89
CA TYR A 202 -11.66 8.05 -3.12
C TYR A 202 -12.25 8.70 -4.38
N LEU A 203 -13.53 9.10 -4.33
CA LEU A 203 -14.24 9.76 -5.44
C LEU A 203 -13.94 11.27 -5.53
N ALA A 204 -13.15 11.83 -4.59
CA ALA A 204 -12.87 13.25 -4.44
C ALA A 204 -14.16 14.10 -4.35
N VAL A 205 -15.10 13.69 -3.49
CA VAL A 205 -16.37 14.37 -3.24
C VAL A 205 -16.68 14.44 -1.75
N SER A 206 -17.61 15.28 -1.34
CA SER A 206 -18.08 15.29 0.04
C SER A 206 -18.99 14.08 0.33
N ARG A 207 -18.91 13.54 1.56
CA ARG A 207 -19.79 12.47 2.01
C ARG A 207 -21.28 12.77 1.83
N PRO A 208 -21.79 14.00 2.13
CA PRO A 208 -23.18 14.35 1.84
C PRO A 208 -23.54 14.30 0.35
N ALA A 209 -22.64 14.72 -0.53
CA ALA A 209 -22.86 14.64 -1.98
C ALA A 209 -22.97 13.21 -2.45
N LEU A 210 -22.03 12.33 -2.02
CA LEU A 210 -22.08 10.90 -2.31
C LEU A 210 -23.40 10.26 -1.81
N SER A 211 -23.82 10.57 -0.58
CA SER A 211 -25.03 9.98 -0.01
C SER A 211 -26.30 10.42 -0.76
N ARG A 212 -26.39 11.68 -1.17
CA ARG A 212 -27.52 12.20 -1.97
C ARG A 212 -27.58 11.50 -3.32
N GLU A 213 -26.44 11.35 -4.00
CA GLU A 213 -26.42 10.73 -5.32
C GLU A 213 -26.78 9.25 -5.27
N LEU A 214 -26.24 8.51 -4.30
CA LEU A 214 -26.61 7.11 -4.10
C LEU A 214 -28.11 6.94 -3.80
N SER A 215 -28.70 7.85 -3.01
CA SER A 215 -30.14 7.86 -2.75
C SER A 215 -30.97 8.18 -4.00
N ALA A 216 -30.48 9.07 -4.87
CA ALA A 216 -31.13 9.34 -6.16
C ALA A 216 -31.10 8.11 -7.08
N MET A 217 -29.95 7.49 -7.24
CA MET A 217 -29.79 6.24 -8.03
C MET A 217 -30.65 5.10 -7.49
N GLN A 218 -30.84 5.03 -6.17
CA GLN A 218 -31.74 4.05 -5.56
C GLN A 218 -33.21 4.33 -5.88
N LYS A 219 -33.65 5.59 -5.81
CA LYS A 219 -35.02 5.97 -6.17
C LYS A 219 -35.33 5.70 -7.66
N GLU A 220 -34.32 5.81 -8.52
CA GLU A 220 -34.43 5.51 -9.94
C GLU A 220 -34.37 4.00 -10.26
N GLY A 221 -34.21 3.15 -9.24
CA GLY A 221 -34.15 1.69 -9.39
C GLY A 221 -32.85 1.17 -9.99
N ILE A 222 -31.79 1.98 -10.03
CA ILE A 222 -30.49 1.58 -10.58
C ILE A 222 -29.71 0.73 -9.57
N LEU A 223 -29.79 1.10 -8.30
CA LEU A 223 -29.08 0.48 -7.19
C LEU A 223 -30.03 0.21 -6.02
N ALA A 224 -29.71 -0.80 -5.20
CA ALA A 224 -30.19 -0.89 -3.83
C ALA A 224 -28.99 -0.75 -2.88
N VAL A 225 -29.18 0.02 -1.82
CA VAL A 225 -28.09 0.38 -0.91
C VAL A 225 -28.46 -0.07 0.50
N GLU A 226 -27.71 -1.06 1.03
CA GLU A 226 -27.89 -1.62 2.35
C GLU A 226 -26.58 -1.48 3.16
N SER A 227 -26.51 -0.45 4.00
CA SER A 227 -25.30 -0.19 4.78
C SER A 227 -24.03 -0.09 3.91
N ARG A 228 -23.18 -1.11 3.94
CA ARG A 228 -21.96 -1.22 3.13
C ARG A 228 -22.15 -2.04 1.85
N THR A 229 -23.29 -2.65 1.67
CA THR A 229 -23.59 -3.46 0.49
C THR A 229 -24.37 -2.63 -0.51
N ILE A 230 -23.96 -2.69 -1.75
CA ILE A 230 -24.67 -2.09 -2.89
C ILE A 230 -25.02 -3.21 -3.85
N HIS A 231 -26.29 -3.28 -4.24
CA HIS A 231 -26.79 -4.17 -5.28
C HIS A 231 -26.99 -3.37 -6.55
N ILE A 232 -26.46 -3.81 -7.66
CA ILE A 232 -26.76 -3.26 -8.98
C ILE A 232 -28.05 -3.92 -9.44
N LEU A 233 -29.13 -3.14 -9.53
CA LEU A 233 -30.45 -3.61 -9.96
C LEU A 233 -30.62 -3.49 -11.48
N ASP A 234 -30.09 -2.41 -12.06
CA ASP A 234 -30.16 -2.14 -13.47
C ASP A 234 -28.71 -1.82 -13.99
N ARG A 235 -28.08 -2.86 -14.54
CA ARG A 235 -26.71 -2.75 -15.02
C ARG A 235 -26.61 -1.92 -16.29
N GLU A 236 -27.57 -2.02 -17.18
CA GLU A 236 -27.57 -1.28 -18.45
C GLU A 236 -27.65 0.23 -18.20
N LYS A 237 -28.59 0.65 -17.35
CA LYS A 237 -28.63 2.06 -16.91
C LYS A 237 -27.38 2.53 -16.18
N LEU A 238 -26.74 1.64 -15.40
CA LEU A 238 -25.50 2.02 -14.71
C LEU A 238 -24.37 2.23 -15.74
N GLU A 239 -24.31 1.40 -16.77
CA GLU A 239 -23.28 1.50 -17.83
C GLU A 239 -23.46 2.73 -18.73
N GLU A 240 -24.66 3.30 -18.86
CA GLU A 240 -24.91 4.57 -19.58
C GLU A 240 -24.11 5.76 -19.01
N TYR A 241 -23.65 5.66 -17.77
CA TYR A 241 -22.86 6.72 -17.11
C TYR A 241 -21.34 6.52 -17.23
N LEU A 242 -20.86 5.48 -17.90
CA LEU A 242 -19.44 5.19 -18.07
C LEU A 242 -18.80 5.98 -19.20
#